data_e8e0efc9c8a09d70704e30962622f56b
#
_entry.id   e8e0efc9c8a09d70704e30962622f56b
#
_cell.length_a   1.000
_cell.length_b   1.000
_cell.length_c   1.000
_cell.angle_alpha   90.00
_cell.angle_beta   90.00
_cell.angle_gamma   90.00
#
_symmetry.space_group_name_H-M   'P 1'
#
loop_
_entity.id
_entity.type
_entity.pdbx_description
1 polymer ?
#
loop_
_entity_poly.entity_id
_entity_poly.type
_entity_poly.pdbx_seq_one_letter_code
_entity_poly.pdbx_strand_id
1 'polypeptide(L)'
;MWNLFGNKRSTLAIFLQGLLFITLPAQAGKLAIVIDDIGYRMKEDNAIYALPKEVSVAIIPVAPYATARAKKAYEQKRDVLIHLPMQPQNKQQPIESGALMIGTSEAKVSQLIQAARNQVPYAIGLNNHMGSGATADRTTMSHLMKVMAQQQLFFLDSKTGPSVAAKVAKEFGVKALERNLFLDDSDVLSDVQRQFDAAIEYARKHGSAILIGHPRKNSVAVLEQGIANLPQDIQLVSMGSLWRNEAVVPASTLIMVFDNPPAPTSIAPFNAVPLLRGIPKD
;
A
#
# COMPACT_ATOMS: atom_id res chain seq x y z
N MET A 1 32.18 68.26 -54.95
CA MET A 1 31.01 67.73 -55.69
C MET A 1 30.81 66.30 -55.28
N TRP A 2 29.57 66.03 -54.89
CA TRP A 2 28.92 64.76 -54.71
C TRP A 2 29.17 63.94 -53.41
N ASN A 3 28.11 64.03 -52.57
CA ASN A 3 27.70 63.22 -51.50
C ASN A 3 27.44 61.77 -51.92
N LEU A 4 27.70 60.80 -51.02
CA LEU A 4 26.90 59.57 -50.89
C LEU A 4 26.85 59.15 -49.43
N PHE A 5 25.71 59.46 -48.81
CA PHE A 5 25.30 58.92 -47.51
C PHE A 5 24.94 57.45 -47.67
N GLY A 6 25.70 56.54 -47.06
CA GLY A 6 25.35 55.10 -46.87
C GLY A 6 24.65 54.84 -45.53
N ASN A 7 23.35 54.67 -45.62
CA ASN A 7 22.47 54.41 -44.50
C ASN A 7 22.61 52.93 -44.04
N LYS A 8 23.36 52.65 -42.95
CA LYS A 8 23.43 51.29 -42.33
C LYS A 8 22.22 51.12 -41.42
N ARG A 9 21.23 50.39 -41.89
CA ARG A 9 20.13 49.85 -41.03
C ARG A 9 20.67 48.71 -40.23
N SER A 10 20.89 48.90 -38.93
CA SER A 10 21.21 47.84 -37.98
C SER A 10 19.92 47.10 -37.63
N THR A 11 19.79 45.90 -38.13
CA THR A 11 18.70 44.96 -37.76
C THR A 11 19.05 44.36 -36.40
N LEU A 12 18.38 44.80 -35.35
CA LEU A 12 18.49 44.22 -34.02
C LEU A 12 17.68 42.91 -33.99
N ALA A 13 18.34 41.77 -34.07
CA ALA A 13 17.72 40.49 -33.91
C ALA A 13 17.53 40.22 -32.41
N ILE A 14 16.29 40.31 -31.92
CA ILE A 14 15.91 39.92 -30.57
C ILE A 14 15.81 38.40 -30.53
N PHE A 15 16.82 37.75 -29.97
CA PHE A 15 16.75 36.31 -29.63
C PHE A 15 15.87 36.16 -28.38
N LEU A 16 14.62 35.77 -28.58
CA LEU A 16 13.72 35.36 -27.50
C LEU A 16 14.12 33.93 -27.11
N GLN A 17 14.99 33.79 -26.09
CA GLN A 17 15.28 32.49 -25.48
C GLN A 17 14.05 32.07 -24.69
N GLY A 18 13.24 31.19 -25.27
CA GLY A 18 12.15 30.50 -24.54
C GLY A 18 12.75 29.62 -23.47
N LEU A 19 12.57 30.00 -22.21
CA LEU A 19 12.90 29.15 -21.04
C LEU A 19 11.89 28.01 -21.03
N LEU A 20 12.32 26.84 -21.51
CA LEU A 20 11.53 25.60 -21.40
C LEU A 20 11.58 25.14 -19.94
N PHE A 21 10.57 25.48 -19.16
CA PHE A 21 10.40 24.90 -17.83
C PHE A 21 10.04 23.43 -17.98
N ILE A 22 11.02 22.55 -17.90
CA ILE A 22 10.79 21.12 -17.74
C ILE A 22 10.30 20.94 -16.30
N THR A 23 8.99 20.93 -16.10
CA THR A 23 8.40 20.47 -14.84
C THR A 23 8.62 18.97 -14.75
N LEU A 24 9.63 18.55 -13.99
CA LEU A 24 9.74 17.15 -13.60
C LEU A 24 8.45 16.79 -12.83
N PRO A 25 7.75 15.71 -13.20
CA PRO A 25 6.61 15.28 -12.42
C PRO A 25 7.08 15.02 -10.99
N ALA A 26 6.54 15.76 -10.03
CA ALA A 26 6.75 15.46 -8.62
C ALA A 26 6.29 14.03 -8.39
N GLN A 27 7.19 13.16 -7.94
CA GLN A 27 6.84 11.77 -7.66
C GLN A 27 5.83 11.75 -6.54
N ALA A 28 4.63 11.23 -6.81
CA ALA A 28 3.57 11.12 -5.80
C ALA A 28 4.03 10.28 -4.61
N GLY A 29 3.73 10.75 -3.39
CA GLY A 29 3.96 9.98 -2.18
C GLY A 29 3.11 8.69 -2.20
N LYS A 30 3.67 7.57 -1.75
CA LYS A 30 2.98 6.27 -1.68
C LYS A 30 2.40 6.06 -0.29
N LEU A 31 1.10 5.84 -0.18
CA LEU A 31 0.46 5.43 1.06
C LEU A 31 0.03 3.97 0.96
N ALA A 32 0.64 3.10 1.76
CA ALA A 32 0.19 1.71 1.94
C ALA A 32 -0.56 1.58 3.26
N ILE A 33 -1.72 0.95 3.21
CA ILE A 33 -2.58 0.72 4.38
C ILE A 33 -2.71 -0.78 4.59
N VAL A 34 -2.49 -1.24 5.82
CA VAL A 34 -2.70 -2.63 6.24
C VAL A 34 -3.70 -2.64 7.38
N ILE A 35 -4.69 -3.51 7.28
CA ILE A 35 -5.66 -3.71 8.37
C ILE A 35 -5.38 -5.05 9.01
N ASP A 36 -4.96 -4.99 10.27
CA ASP A 36 -4.63 -6.13 11.12
C ASP A 36 -5.89 -6.77 11.75
N ASP A 37 -5.74 -7.85 12.47
CA ASP A 37 -6.78 -8.56 13.24
C ASP A 37 -7.99 -9.05 12.43
N ILE A 38 -7.83 -9.26 11.13
CA ILE A 38 -8.89 -9.80 10.27
C ILE A 38 -9.14 -11.28 10.59
N GLY A 39 -10.41 -11.66 10.58
CA GLY A 39 -10.86 -13.05 10.69
C GLY A 39 -11.71 -13.36 11.90
N TYR A 40 -11.91 -12.43 12.83
CA TYR A 40 -12.75 -12.61 14.01
C TYR A 40 -14.16 -12.05 13.87
N ARG A 41 -14.32 -10.94 13.14
CA ARG A 41 -15.56 -10.15 13.13
C ARG A 41 -16.06 -9.94 11.71
N MET A 42 -17.00 -10.78 11.28
CA MET A 42 -17.52 -10.77 9.91
C MET A 42 -18.05 -9.42 9.45
N LYS A 43 -18.73 -8.68 10.34
CA LYS A 43 -19.34 -7.40 10.02
C LYS A 43 -18.28 -6.32 9.77
N GLU A 44 -17.35 -6.19 10.71
CA GLU A 44 -16.27 -5.22 10.65
C GLU A 44 -15.30 -5.55 9.52
N ASP A 45 -14.94 -6.83 9.34
CA ASP A 45 -14.15 -7.29 8.21
C ASP A 45 -14.81 -6.92 6.88
N ASN A 46 -16.14 -7.09 6.75
CA ASN A 46 -16.84 -6.75 5.51
C ASN A 46 -16.75 -5.26 5.17
N ALA A 47 -16.75 -4.38 6.15
CA ALA A 47 -16.54 -2.95 5.92
C ALA A 47 -15.13 -2.68 5.36
N ILE A 48 -14.09 -3.35 5.89
CA ILE A 48 -12.73 -3.26 5.33
C ILE A 48 -12.67 -3.79 3.89
N TYR A 49 -13.37 -4.88 3.59
CA TYR A 49 -13.39 -5.45 2.24
C TYR A 49 -14.20 -4.62 1.24
N ALA A 50 -14.97 -3.63 1.69
CA ALA A 50 -15.62 -2.63 0.83
C ALA A 50 -14.68 -1.50 0.40
N LEU A 51 -13.57 -1.27 1.12
CA LEU A 51 -12.53 -0.30 0.75
C LEU A 51 -11.82 -0.72 -0.54
N PRO A 52 -11.08 0.18 -1.22
CA PRO A 52 -10.27 -0.15 -2.39
C PRO A 52 -9.35 -1.35 -2.15
N LYS A 53 -9.10 -2.15 -3.18
CA LYS A 53 -8.29 -3.38 -3.10
C LYS A 53 -6.84 -3.13 -2.71
N GLU A 54 -6.35 -1.92 -2.86
CA GLU A 54 -5.02 -1.49 -2.47
C GLU A 54 -4.83 -1.51 -0.94
N VAL A 55 -5.92 -1.42 -0.15
CA VAL A 55 -5.87 -1.63 1.29
C VAL A 55 -5.62 -3.11 1.55
N SER A 56 -4.43 -3.44 2.02
CA SER A 56 -4.01 -4.82 2.31
C SER A 56 -4.62 -5.31 3.63
N VAL A 57 -4.76 -6.61 3.79
CA VAL A 57 -5.32 -7.22 5.01
C VAL A 57 -4.36 -8.22 5.62
N ALA A 58 -4.24 -8.19 6.95
CA ALA A 58 -3.46 -9.14 7.72
C ALA A 58 -4.40 -9.99 8.58
N ILE A 59 -4.36 -11.29 8.37
CA ILE A 59 -5.34 -12.25 8.88
C ILE A 59 -4.70 -13.10 9.95
N ILE A 60 -5.33 -13.17 11.13
CA ILE A 60 -4.89 -14.07 12.20
C ILE A 60 -5.23 -15.52 11.83
N PRO A 61 -4.23 -16.43 11.72
CA PRO A 61 -4.46 -17.78 11.20
C PRO A 61 -5.43 -18.62 12.01
N VAL A 62 -5.48 -18.41 13.32
CA VAL A 62 -6.36 -19.16 14.23
C VAL A 62 -7.75 -18.54 14.36
N ALA A 63 -8.01 -17.43 13.71
CA ALA A 63 -9.33 -16.81 13.70
C ALA A 63 -10.37 -17.69 12.98
N PRO A 64 -11.62 -17.72 13.45
CA PRO A 64 -12.63 -18.66 12.95
C PRO A 64 -12.97 -18.48 11.47
N TYR A 65 -12.74 -17.30 10.94
CA TYR A 65 -13.04 -16.97 9.53
C TYR A 65 -11.79 -16.79 8.66
N ALA A 66 -10.58 -17.15 9.15
CA ALA A 66 -9.31 -16.89 8.48
C ALA A 66 -9.31 -17.31 7.01
N THR A 67 -9.61 -18.58 6.72
CA THR A 67 -9.61 -19.12 5.35
C THR A 67 -10.63 -18.44 4.44
N ALA A 68 -11.83 -18.17 4.95
CA ALA A 68 -12.87 -17.48 4.17
C ALA A 68 -12.47 -16.03 3.84
N ARG A 69 -11.81 -15.36 4.78
CA ARG A 69 -11.30 -14.00 4.58
C ARG A 69 -10.14 -13.97 3.59
N ALA A 70 -9.21 -14.91 3.70
CA ALA A 70 -8.10 -15.03 2.74
C ALA A 70 -8.60 -15.26 1.31
N LYS A 71 -9.57 -16.18 1.14
CA LYS A 71 -10.18 -16.43 -0.16
C LYS A 71 -10.86 -15.19 -0.73
N LYS A 72 -11.67 -14.48 0.07
CA LYS A 72 -12.36 -13.25 -0.35
C LYS A 72 -11.35 -12.15 -0.75
N ALA A 73 -10.27 -11.97 0.00
CA ALA A 73 -9.22 -11.02 -0.35
C ALA A 73 -8.57 -11.35 -1.69
N TYR A 74 -8.24 -12.62 -1.90
CA TYR A 74 -7.65 -13.09 -3.16
C TYR A 74 -8.58 -12.86 -4.36
N GLU A 75 -9.88 -13.17 -4.23
CA GLU A 75 -10.89 -12.91 -5.26
C GLU A 75 -10.98 -11.43 -5.63
N GLN A 76 -10.75 -10.53 -4.65
CA GLN A 76 -10.66 -9.08 -4.87
C GLN A 76 -9.31 -8.62 -5.42
N LYS A 77 -8.33 -9.50 -5.59
CA LYS A 77 -6.94 -9.17 -5.94
C LYS A 77 -6.29 -8.24 -4.91
N ARG A 78 -6.65 -8.41 -3.65
CA ARG A 78 -6.14 -7.69 -2.50
C ARG A 78 -4.97 -8.44 -1.90
N ASP A 79 -3.91 -7.73 -1.53
CA ASP A 79 -2.77 -8.35 -0.85
C ASP A 79 -3.15 -8.87 0.53
N VAL A 80 -2.72 -10.11 0.81
CA VAL A 80 -2.98 -10.82 2.06
C VAL A 80 -1.67 -11.05 2.79
N LEU A 81 -1.66 -10.76 4.09
CA LEU A 81 -0.59 -11.08 5.02
C LEU A 81 -1.09 -12.09 6.07
N ILE A 82 -0.18 -12.92 6.53
CA ILE A 82 -0.38 -13.69 7.77
C ILE A 82 -0.13 -12.74 8.94
N HIS A 83 -1.13 -12.47 9.77
CA HIS A 83 -0.96 -11.74 11.02
C HIS A 83 -0.61 -12.74 12.12
N LEU A 84 0.70 -12.99 12.29
CA LEU A 84 1.17 -14.08 13.13
C LEU A 84 1.22 -13.63 14.59
N PRO A 85 0.49 -14.32 15.50
CA PRO A 85 0.65 -14.10 16.93
C PRO A 85 2.08 -14.39 17.37
N MET A 86 2.69 -13.44 18.09
CA MET A 86 4.07 -13.54 18.58
C MET A 86 4.17 -13.07 20.02
N GLN A 87 5.05 -13.69 20.80
CA GLN A 87 5.20 -13.41 22.22
C GLN A 87 5.50 -11.94 22.51
N PRO A 88 4.66 -11.26 23.33
CA PRO A 88 4.95 -9.92 23.83
C PRO A 88 6.01 -9.96 24.94
N GLN A 89 6.59 -8.78 25.25
CA GLN A 89 7.49 -8.65 26.42
C GLN A 89 6.76 -8.92 27.73
N ASN A 90 5.53 -8.40 27.86
CA ASN A 90 4.69 -8.72 29.00
C ASN A 90 4.13 -10.13 28.86
N LYS A 91 4.74 -11.09 29.53
CA LYS A 91 4.35 -12.51 29.52
C LYS A 91 2.98 -12.81 30.12
N GLN A 92 2.39 -11.85 30.84
CA GLN A 92 1.03 -11.97 31.41
C GLN A 92 -0.06 -11.57 30.39
N GLN A 93 0.32 -10.92 29.30
CA GLN A 93 -0.62 -10.56 28.25
C GLN A 93 -1.06 -11.82 27.51
N PRO A 94 -2.38 -12.10 27.45
CA PRO A 94 -2.87 -13.27 26.75
C PRO A 94 -2.57 -13.16 25.27
N ILE A 95 -2.23 -14.28 24.64
CA ILE A 95 -1.95 -14.40 23.22
C ILE A 95 -2.63 -15.66 22.68
N GLU A 96 -2.97 -15.61 21.40
CA GLU A 96 -3.62 -16.73 20.72
C GLU A 96 -2.77 -17.99 20.72
N SER A 97 -3.46 -19.13 20.64
CA SER A 97 -2.79 -20.43 20.48
C SER A 97 -1.98 -20.46 19.17
N GLY A 98 -0.85 -21.15 19.18
CA GLY A 98 0.03 -21.21 18.00
C GLY A 98 0.88 -19.96 17.79
N ALA A 99 1.08 -19.15 18.84
CA ALA A 99 1.97 -18.00 18.78
C ALA A 99 3.44 -18.42 18.66
N LEU A 100 4.23 -17.57 17.98
CA LEU A 100 5.68 -17.69 17.96
C LEU A 100 6.27 -17.24 19.31
N MET A 101 6.76 -18.20 20.08
CA MET A 101 7.35 -17.96 21.40
C MET A 101 8.87 -17.79 21.28
N ILE A 102 9.46 -17.01 22.20
CA ILE A 102 10.92 -16.89 22.31
C ILE A 102 11.52 -18.26 22.57
N GLY A 103 12.59 -18.60 21.84
CA GLY A 103 13.26 -19.91 21.93
C GLY A 103 12.61 -21.02 21.10
N THR A 104 11.57 -20.73 20.30
CA THR A 104 10.98 -21.72 19.39
C THR A 104 12.03 -22.20 18.40
N SER A 105 12.22 -23.53 18.28
CA SER A 105 13.18 -24.12 17.35
C SER A 105 12.77 -23.88 15.88
N GLU A 106 13.74 -23.87 14.98
CA GLU A 106 13.51 -23.68 13.53
C GLU A 106 12.49 -24.69 12.97
N ALA A 107 12.59 -25.96 13.34
CA ALA A 107 11.63 -26.99 12.91
C ALA A 107 10.20 -26.66 13.35
N LYS A 108 10.02 -26.15 14.57
CA LYS A 108 8.72 -25.75 15.07
C LYS A 108 8.21 -24.47 14.40
N VAL A 109 9.10 -23.51 14.10
CA VAL A 109 8.76 -22.34 13.30
C VAL A 109 8.27 -22.76 11.91
N SER A 110 8.94 -23.69 11.26
CA SER A 110 8.52 -24.22 9.95
C SER A 110 7.12 -24.83 10.00
N GLN A 111 6.82 -25.64 11.03
CA GLN A 111 5.48 -26.19 11.24
C GLN A 111 4.44 -25.10 11.47
N LEU A 112 4.77 -24.10 12.26
CA LEU A 112 3.90 -22.97 12.56
C LEU A 112 3.55 -22.18 11.30
N ILE A 113 4.55 -21.81 10.49
CA ILE A 113 4.33 -21.08 9.25
C ILE A 113 3.55 -21.91 8.23
N GLN A 114 3.82 -23.21 8.13
CA GLN A 114 3.04 -24.08 7.25
C GLN A 114 1.58 -24.16 7.67
N ALA A 115 1.32 -24.31 8.98
CA ALA A 115 -0.05 -24.31 9.51
C ALA A 115 -0.75 -22.96 9.25
N ALA A 116 -0.06 -21.85 9.46
CA ALA A 116 -0.59 -20.52 9.18
C ALA A 116 -0.92 -20.33 7.70
N ARG A 117 -0.06 -20.79 6.78
CA ARG A 117 -0.33 -20.74 5.33
C ARG A 117 -1.51 -21.58 4.90
N ASN A 118 -1.74 -22.71 5.55
CA ASN A 118 -2.91 -23.55 5.26
C ASN A 118 -4.22 -22.83 5.62
N GLN A 119 -4.21 -21.99 6.66
CA GLN A 119 -5.36 -21.21 7.10
C GLN A 119 -5.49 -19.89 6.34
N VAL A 120 -4.36 -19.28 5.96
CA VAL A 120 -4.30 -18.03 5.22
C VAL A 120 -3.60 -18.27 3.87
N PRO A 121 -4.25 -19.02 2.95
CA PRO A 121 -3.70 -19.23 1.61
C PRO A 121 -3.58 -17.88 0.88
N TYR A 122 -2.71 -17.84 -0.12
CA TYR A 122 -2.43 -16.65 -0.94
C TYR A 122 -1.67 -15.53 -0.22
N ALA A 123 -1.23 -15.72 1.03
CA ALA A 123 -0.43 -14.72 1.73
C ALA A 123 0.90 -14.49 1.00
N ILE A 124 1.20 -13.21 0.73
CA ILE A 124 2.45 -12.75 0.11
C ILE A 124 3.51 -12.39 1.16
N GLY A 125 3.10 -12.23 2.40
CA GLY A 125 3.96 -11.81 3.49
C GLY A 125 3.35 -12.13 4.85
N LEU A 126 4.06 -11.69 5.87
CA LEU A 126 3.71 -11.88 7.27
C LEU A 126 4.03 -10.62 8.06
N ASN A 127 3.16 -10.27 9.02
CA ASN A 127 3.46 -9.28 10.05
C ASN A 127 3.16 -9.84 11.45
N ASN A 128 3.72 -9.18 12.46
CA ASN A 128 3.56 -9.62 13.84
C ASN A 128 2.29 -9.05 14.47
N HIS A 129 1.42 -9.92 14.99
CA HIS A 129 0.42 -9.59 16.00
C HIS A 129 1.10 -9.58 17.38
N MET A 130 1.01 -8.44 18.11
CA MET A 130 1.85 -8.21 19.30
C MET A 130 3.36 -8.37 18.97
N GLY A 131 4.06 -9.22 19.72
CA GLY A 131 5.38 -9.68 19.36
C GLY A 131 6.54 -8.82 19.85
N SER A 132 6.33 -7.85 20.75
CA SER A 132 7.40 -6.97 21.24
C SER A 132 8.56 -7.74 21.91
N GLY A 133 8.30 -8.95 22.43
CA GLY A 133 9.34 -9.83 22.95
C GLY A 133 10.02 -10.65 21.84
N ALA A 134 9.23 -11.32 21.00
CA ALA A 134 9.76 -12.18 19.94
C ALA A 134 10.56 -11.39 18.89
N THR A 135 10.11 -10.20 18.47
CA THR A 135 10.82 -9.36 17.50
C THR A 135 12.12 -8.76 18.04
N ALA A 136 12.27 -8.69 19.37
CA ALA A 136 13.52 -8.29 20.02
C ALA A 136 14.51 -9.46 20.18
N ASP A 137 14.06 -10.71 20.10
CA ASP A 137 14.91 -11.89 20.25
C ASP A 137 15.54 -12.31 18.92
N ARG A 138 16.85 -12.15 18.83
CA ARG A 138 17.59 -12.42 17.59
C ARG A 138 17.49 -13.87 17.13
N THR A 139 17.56 -14.84 18.05
CA THR A 139 17.53 -16.25 17.71
C THR A 139 16.17 -16.64 17.13
N THR A 140 15.09 -16.24 17.79
CA THR A 140 13.73 -16.47 17.32
C THR A 140 13.49 -15.84 15.94
N MET A 141 13.94 -14.59 15.75
CA MET A 141 13.82 -13.91 14.46
C MET A 141 14.69 -14.57 13.39
N SER A 142 15.87 -15.10 13.71
CA SER A 142 16.70 -15.83 12.74
C SER A 142 16.00 -17.10 12.25
N HIS A 143 15.39 -17.87 13.15
CA HIS A 143 14.59 -19.04 12.75
C HIS A 143 13.40 -18.65 11.88
N LEU A 144 12.68 -17.59 12.25
CA LEU A 144 11.56 -17.09 11.45
C LEU A 144 12.01 -16.64 10.07
N MET A 145 13.03 -15.79 9.96
CA MET A 145 13.47 -15.24 8.68
C MET A 145 14.03 -16.32 7.75
N LYS A 146 14.71 -17.33 8.28
CA LYS A 146 15.17 -18.48 7.49
C LYS A 146 13.99 -19.23 6.86
N VAL A 147 12.94 -19.52 7.63
CA VAL A 147 11.73 -20.17 7.12
C VAL A 147 10.99 -19.27 6.13
N MET A 148 10.90 -17.97 6.38
CA MET A 148 10.26 -17.02 5.47
C MET A 148 10.99 -16.93 4.13
N ALA A 149 12.33 -16.93 4.12
CA ALA A 149 13.12 -16.97 2.90
C ALA A 149 12.80 -18.20 2.05
N GLN A 150 12.74 -19.39 2.68
CA GLN A 150 12.36 -20.65 2.02
C GLN A 150 10.94 -20.62 1.44
N GLN A 151 10.04 -19.91 2.10
CA GLN A 151 8.64 -19.79 1.72
C GLN A 151 8.37 -18.58 0.79
N GLN A 152 9.39 -17.79 0.44
CA GLN A 152 9.28 -16.59 -0.38
C GLN A 152 8.28 -15.56 0.17
N LEU A 153 8.22 -15.40 1.49
CA LEU A 153 7.36 -14.45 2.16
C LEU A 153 8.11 -13.16 2.48
N PHE A 154 7.44 -12.02 2.29
CA PHE A 154 7.89 -10.73 2.79
C PHE A 154 7.59 -10.57 4.28
N PHE A 155 8.33 -9.68 4.95
CA PHE A 155 8.07 -9.34 6.34
C PHE A 155 7.64 -7.88 6.51
N LEU A 156 6.62 -7.62 7.30
CA LEU A 156 6.26 -6.29 7.77
C LEU A 156 6.37 -6.26 9.29
N ASP A 157 7.31 -5.48 9.82
CA ASP A 157 7.42 -5.25 11.26
C ASP A 157 6.37 -4.24 11.70
N SER A 158 5.39 -4.69 12.49
CA SER A 158 4.36 -3.81 13.07
C SER A 158 4.93 -2.90 14.17
N LYS A 159 6.18 -3.12 14.61
CA LYS A 159 6.94 -2.28 15.57
C LYS A 159 6.16 -2.01 16.86
N THR A 160 5.76 -3.07 17.52
CA THR A 160 5.09 -3.00 18.83
C THR A 160 6.05 -2.76 20.00
N GLY A 161 7.36 -2.70 19.72
CA GLY A 161 8.44 -2.44 20.65
C GLY A 161 9.81 -2.43 19.94
N PRO A 162 10.92 -2.44 20.71
CA PRO A 162 12.25 -2.62 20.15
C PRO A 162 12.32 -3.90 19.32
N SER A 163 12.92 -3.83 18.14
CA SER A 163 12.95 -4.95 17.19
C SER A 163 14.30 -5.08 16.50
N VAL A 164 14.73 -6.33 16.30
CA VAL A 164 15.88 -6.70 15.48
C VAL A 164 15.47 -7.28 14.13
N ALA A 165 14.17 -7.37 13.86
CA ALA A 165 13.59 -8.08 12.73
C ALA A 165 14.13 -7.60 11.38
N ALA A 166 14.15 -6.31 11.13
CA ALA A 166 14.64 -5.75 9.85
C ALA A 166 16.13 -6.10 9.61
N LYS A 167 16.95 -6.02 10.67
CA LYS A 167 18.36 -6.39 10.59
C LYS A 167 18.55 -7.87 10.28
N VAL A 168 17.83 -8.73 10.98
CA VAL A 168 17.88 -10.18 10.77
C VAL A 168 17.31 -10.56 9.40
N ALA A 169 16.21 -9.95 8.98
CA ALA A 169 15.63 -10.18 7.66
C ALA A 169 16.64 -9.96 6.53
N LYS A 170 17.41 -8.87 6.62
CA LYS A 170 18.47 -8.56 5.65
C LYS A 170 19.54 -9.67 5.57
N GLU A 171 19.90 -10.27 6.70
CA GLU A 171 20.91 -11.34 6.76
C GLU A 171 20.44 -12.62 6.04
N PHE A 172 19.14 -12.88 6.03
CA PHE A 172 18.53 -14.04 5.38
C PHE A 172 17.93 -13.73 3.99
N GLY A 173 18.15 -12.52 3.46
CA GLY A 173 17.64 -12.12 2.14
C GLY A 173 16.12 -11.92 2.10
N VAL A 174 15.45 -11.80 3.24
CA VAL A 174 14.02 -11.48 3.32
C VAL A 174 13.83 -9.98 3.17
N LYS A 175 13.00 -9.55 2.23
CA LYS A 175 12.59 -8.15 2.14
C LYS A 175 11.69 -7.81 3.31
N ALA A 176 12.13 -6.87 4.13
CA ALA A 176 11.38 -6.39 5.29
C ALA A 176 11.10 -4.90 5.17
N LEU A 177 9.89 -4.50 5.58
CA LEU A 177 9.48 -3.12 5.75
C LEU A 177 9.00 -2.94 7.20
N GLU A 178 8.96 -1.71 7.65
CA GLU A 178 8.51 -1.35 8.99
C GLU A 178 7.32 -0.41 8.91
N ARG A 179 6.37 -0.55 9.85
CA ARG A 179 5.27 0.39 10.04
C ARG A 179 5.82 1.79 10.36
N ASN A 180 5.23 2.79 9.76
CA ASN A 180 5.51 4.19 10.09
C ASN A 180 4.55 4.72 11.15
N LEU A 181 3.23 4.48 11.02
CA LEU A 181 2.22 4.96 11.95
C LEU A 181 1.16 3.88 12.25
N PHE A 182 0.58 3.92 13.45
CA PHE A 182 -0.70 3.30 13.73
C PHE A 182 -1.83 4.30 13.44
N LEU A 183 -2.91 3.80 12.83
CA LEU A 183 -4.12 4.58 12.56
C LEU A 183 -4.93 4.81 13.83
N ASP A 184 -4.99 3.81 14.71
CA ASP A 184 -6.02 3.67 15.74
C ASP A 184 -5.48 3.15 17.08
N ASP A 185 -4.33 3.68 17.55
CA ASP A 185 -3.87 3.50 18.93
C ASP A 185 -4.91 4.01 19.93
N SER A 186 -5.64 5.08 19.57
CA SER A 186 -6.83 5.60 20.23
C SER A 186 -8.04 5.34 19.35
N ASP A 187 -9.18 4.95 19.95
CA ASP A 187 -10.44 4.77 19.22
C ASP A 187 -11.29 6.07 19.14
N VAL A 188 -10.71 7.21 19.49
CA VAL A 188 -11.35 8.53 19.36
C VAL A 188 -11.24 8.99 17.90
N LEU A 189 -12.39 9.33 17.30
CA LEU A 189 -12.48 9.67 15.86
C LEU A 189 -11.48 10.75 15.43
N SER A 190 -11.32 11.82 16.24
CA SER A 190 -10.35 12.90 15.93
C SER A 190 -8.91 12.43 15.98
N ASP A 191 -8.58 11.44 16.81
CA ASP A 191 -7.25 10.89 16.90
C ASP A 191 -6.95 10.01 15.69
N VAL A 192 -7.90 9.17 15.30
CA VAL A 192 -7.82 8.34 14.08
C VAL A 192 -7.64 9.23 12.84
N GLN A 193 -8.42 10.32 12.72
CA GLN A 193 -8.27 11.28 11.63
C GLN A 193 -6.87 11.92 11.62
N ARG A 194 -6.39 12.38 12.78
CA ARG A 194 -5.06 12.97 12.89
C ARG A 194 -3.95 11.99 12.47
N GLN A 195 -4.07 10.70 12.80
CA GLN A 195 -3.09 9.69 12.38
C GLN A 195 -3.13 9.43 10.89
N PHE A 196 -4.32 9.44 10.28
CA PHE A 196 -4.45 9.34 8.83
C PHE A 196 -3.79 10.53 8.11
N ASP A 197 -4.05 11.75 8.58
CA ASP A 197 -3.44 12.97 8.03
C ASP A 197 -1.91 12.96 8.21
N ALA A 198 -1.43 12.51 9.38
CA ALA A 198 -0.01 12.36 9.64
C ALA A 198 0.67 11.34 8.70
N ALA A 199 -0.04 10.26 8.31
CA ALA A 199 0.48 9.29 7.34
C ALA A 199 0.62 9.90 5.94
N ILE A 200 -0.31 10.77 5.54
CA ILE A 200 -0.23 11.55 4.30
C ILE A 200 1.01 12.45 4.31
N GLU A 201 1.19 13.24 5.37
CA GLU A 201 2.36 14.12 5.51
C GLU A 201 3.67 13.33 5.56
N TYR A 202 3.67 12.17 6.21
CA TYR A 202 4.84 11.29 6.23
C TYR A 202 5.18 10.79 4.82
N ALA A 203 4.17 10.36 4.04
CA ALA A 203 4.37 9.92 2.66
C ALA A 203 4.93 11.03 1.76
N ARG A 204 4.42 12.27 1.91
CA ARG A 204 4.97 13.45 1.21
C ARG A 204 6.44 13.67 1.51
N LYS A 205 6.80 13.63 2.77
CA LYS A 205 8.16 13.93 3.24
C LYS A 205 9.17 12.83 2.90
N HIS A 206 8.74 11.56 2.94
CA HIS A 206 9.64 10.40 2.85
C HIS A 206 9.43 9.56 1.58
N GLY A 207 8.50 9.97 0.70
CA GLY A 207 8.17 9.24 -0.54
C GLY A 207 7.23 8.05 -0.33
N SER A 208 7.12 7.51 0.90
CA SER A 208 6.16 6.46 1.24
C SER A 208 5.83 6.44 2.72
N ALA A 209 4.61 5.98 3.06
CA ALA A 209 4.18 5.68 4.41
C ALA A 209 3.48 4.32 4.45
N ILE A 210 3.70 3.58 5.55
CA ILE A 210 2.95 2.36 5.89
C ILE A 210 2.14 2.65 7.14
N LEU A 211 0.83 2.65 6.98
CA LEU A 211 -0.17 2.88 8.02
C LEU A 211 -0.82 1.55 8.40
N ILE A 212 -0.74 1.16 9.66
CA ILE A 212 -1.43 -0.03 10.17
C ILE A 212 -2.62 0.40 11.02
N GLY A 213 -3.76 -0.24 10.82
CA GLY A 213 -4.98 -0.07 11.61
C GLY A 213 -5.71 -1.38 11.83
N HIS A 214 -6.85 -1.32 12.53
CA HIS A 214 -7.67 -2.47 12.87
C HIS A 214 -9.12 -2.26 12.39
N PRO A 215 -9.94 -3.32 12.26
CA PRO A 215 -11.32 -3.22 11.76
C PRO A 215 -12.25 -2.63 12.83
N ARG A 216 -12.00 -1.37 13.20
CA ARG A 216 -12.80 -0.60 14.16
C ARG A 216 -13.71 0.37 13.44
N LYS A 217 -14.83 0.73 14.05
CA LYS A 217 -15.82 1.62 13.45
C LYS A 217 -15.23 2.96 13.00
N ASN A 218 -14.43 3.59 13.85
CA ASN A 218 -13.86 4.90 13.52
C ASN A 218 -12.71 4.79 12.51
N SER A 219 -11.94 3.69 12.52
CA SER A 219 -10.94 3.40 11.49
C SER A 219 -11.59 3.26 10.12
N VAL A 220 -12.68 2.48 10.01
CA VAL A 220 -13.44 2.33 8.76
C VAL A 220 -13.94 3.68 8.26
N ALA A 221 -14.59 4.47 9.13
CA ALA A 221 -15.18 5.77 8.76
C ALA A 221 -14.11 6.75 8.23
N VAL A 222 -12.95 6.82 8.90
CA VAL A 222 -11.83 7.69 8.47
C VAL A 222 -11.24 7.19 7.16
N LEU A 223 -11.08 5.88 6.99
CA LEU A 223 -10.52 5.32 5.75
C LEU A 223 -11.46 5.50 4.56
N GLU A 224 -12.77 5.28 4.72
CA GLU A 224 -13.75 5.51 3.65
C GLU A 224 -13.69 6.95 3.15
N GLN A 225 -13.75 7.91 4.06
CA GLN A 225 -13.70 9.33 3.71
C GLN A 225 -12.32 9.77 3.22
N GLY A 226 -11.27 9.37 3.91
CA GLY A 226 -9.92 9.81 3.64
C GLY A 226 -9.37 9.27 2.32
N ILE A 227 -9.64 7.99 1.99
CA ILE A 227 -9.21 7.38 0.73
C ILE A 227 -9.96 8.00 -0.46
N ALA A 228 -11.26 8.28 -0.31
CA ALA A 228 -12.05 8.93 -1.36
C ALA A 228 -11.58 10.36 -1.66
N ASN A 229 -10.93 11.02 -0.70
CA ASN A 229 -10.45 12.40 -0.79
C ASN A 229 -8.92 12.51 -0.73
N LEU A 230 -8.18 11.47 -1.11
CA LEU A 230 -6.72 11.52 -1.13
C LEU A 230 -6.22 12.68 -2.01
N PRO A 231 -5.24 13.46 -1.52
CA PRO A 231 -4.62 14.50 -2.33
C PRO A 231 -3.98 13.92 -3.60
N GLN A 232 -3.95 14.70 -4.68
CA GLN A 232 -3.41 14.28 -5.97
C GLN A 232 -1.92 13.90 -5.94
N ASP A 233 -1.19 14.41 -4.97
CA ASP A 233 0.23 14.13 -4.74
C ASP A 233 0.45 12.87 -3.86
N ILE A 234 -0.63 12.14 -3.49
CA ILE A 234 -0.56 10.88 -2.73
C ILE A 234 -1.26 9.78 -3.50
N GLN A 235 -0.58 8.65 -3.66
CA GLN A 235 -1.15 7.47 -4.27
C GLN A 235 -1.33 6.34 -3.26
N LEU A 236 -2.55 5.80 -3.17
CA LEU A 236 -2.80 4.56 -2.44
C LEU A 236 -2.17 3.39 -3.20
N VAL A 237 -1.35 2.61 -2.52
CA VAL A 237 -0.65 1.45 -3.09
C VAL A 237 -0.80 0.22 -2.20
N SER A 238 -0.73 -0.97 -2.77
CA SER A 238 -0.74 -2.19 -1.99
C SER A 238 0.62 -2.47 -1.32
N MET A 239 0.64 -3.27 -0.26
CA MET A 239 1.89 -3.67 0.41
C MET A 239 2.84 -4.40 -0.54
N GLY A 240 2.32 -5.28 -1.39
CA GLY A 240 3.11 -5.99 -2.38
C GLY A 240 3.82 -5.06 -3.35
N SER A 241 3.15 -3.96 -3.74
CA SER A 241 3.74 -2.92 -4.58
C SER A 241 4.96 -2.26 -3.93
N LEU A 242 4.89 -1.95 -2.61
CA LEU A 242 6.03 -1.42 -1.87
C LEU A 242 7.16 -2.45 -1.75
N TRP A 243 6.86 -3.71 -1.43
CA TRP A 243 7.89 -4.75 -1.33
C TRP A 243 8.60 -5.00 -2.65
N ARG A 244 7.89 -4.94 -3.77
CA ARG A 244 8.47 -5.09 -5.12
C ARG A 244 9.11 -3.80 -5.65
N ASN A 245 8.97 -2.69 -4.92
CA ASN A 245 9.44 -1.37 -5.34
C ASN A 245 8.90 -0.97 -6.72
N GLU A 246 7.63 -1.27 -6.98
CA GLU A 246 6.98 -0.95 -8.24
C GLU A 246 6.91 0.55 -8.45
N ALA A 247 7.18 0.99 -9.69
CA ALA A 247 7.02 2.38 -10.05
C ALA A 247 5.54 2.77 -9.98
N VAL A 248 5.27 3.94 -9.42
CA VAL A 248 3.94 4.54 -9.46
C VAL A 248 3.72 5.05 -10.88
N VAL A 249 2.77 4.46 -11.58
CA VAL A 249 2.28 5.02 -12.84
C VAL A 249 1.12 5.94 -12.48
N PRO A 250 1.25 7.26 -12.62
CA PRO A 250 0.12 8.16 -12.41
C PRO A 250 -1.02 7.74 -13.34
N ALA A 251 -2.25 7.77 -12.86
CA ALA A 251 -3.40 7.60 -13.72
C ALA A 251 -3.37 8.72 -14.77
N SER A 252 -2.86 8.42 -15.95
CA SER A 252 -2.89 9.35 -17.05
C SER A 252 -4.34 9.50 -17.49
N THR A 253 -4.93 10.66 -17.23
CA THR A 253 -6.19 11.01 -17.86
C THR A 253 -5.90 11.20 -19.34
N LEU A 254 -6.21 10.20 -20.14
CA LEU A 254 -6.13 10.32 -21.60
C LEU A 254 -7.27 11.23 -22.03
N ILE A 255 -7.00 12.52 -22.16
CA ILE A 255 -7.93 13.46 -22.80
C ILE A 255 -7.69 13.33 -24.29
N MET A 256 -8.54 12.57 -24.97
CA MET A 256 -8.58 12.59 -26.43
C MET A 256 -9.36 13.82 -26.90
N VAL A 257 -8.67 14.83 -27.33
CA VAL A 257 -9.27 15.98 -28.03
C VAL A 257 -9.38 15.58 -29.50
N PHE A 258 -10.60 15.39 -29.98
CA PHE A 258 -10.87 15.16 -31.39
C PHE A 258 -11.07 16.50 -32.05
N ASP A 259 -10.05 17.03 -32.74
CA ASP A 259 -10.09 18.29 -33.46
C ASP A 259 -10.77 18.18 -34.83
N ASN A 260 -11.23 17.00 -35.19
CA ASN A 260 -11.91 16.82 -36.48
C ASN A 260 -13.40 17.12 -36.34
N PRO A 261 -13.95 17.95 -37.25
CA PRO A 261 -15.39 18.15 -37.34
C PRO A 261 -16.09 16.78 -37.52
N PRO A 262 -17.31 16.59 -36.99
CA PRO A 262 -18.04 15.35 -37.17
C PRO A 262 -18.12 15.00 -38.65
N ALA A 263 -17.96 13.71 -38.96
CA ALA A 263 -18.00 13.21 -40.32
C ALA A 263 -19.25 13.74 -41.03
N PRO A 264 -19.18 14.10 -42.32
CA PRO A 264 -20.33 14.66 -43.10
C PRO A 264 -21.59 13.78 -43.06
N THR A 265 -21.44 12.50 -42.65
CA THR A 265 -22.54 11.54 -42.50
C THR A 265 -23.24 11.64 -41.13
N SER A 266 -22.78 12.50 -40.23
CA SER A 266 -23.41 12.68 -38.91
C SER A 266 -24.55 13.71 -39.04
N ILE A 267 -25.78 13.24 -39.05
CA ILE A 267 -26.99 14.10 -39.15
C ILE A 267 -27.56 14.30 -37.74
N ALA A 268 -27.84 15.52 -37.35
CA ALA A 268 -28.55 15.82 -36.13
C ALA A 268 -30.09 15.53 -36.27
N PRO A 269 -30.78 15.02 -35.25
CA PRO A 269 -30.24 14.66 -33.91
C PRO A 269 -29.46 13.37 -33.95
N PHE A 270 -28.35 13.33 -33.22
CA PHE A 270 -27.40 12.19 -33.18
C PHE A 270 -27.96 10.94 -32.45
N ASN A 271 -29.25 10.86 -32.19
CA ASN A 271 -29.90 9.79 -31.43
C ASN A 271 -29.80 8.40 -32.08
N ALA A 272 -29.48 8.35 -33.37
CA ALA A 272 -29.29 7.11 -34.13
C ALA A 272 -27.81 6.75 -34.36
N VAL A 273 -26.87 7.56 -33.91
CA VAL A 273 -25.43 7.31 -34.07
C VAL A 273 -24.88 6.71 -32.81
N PRO A 274 -24.28 5.49 -32.83
CA PRO A 274 -23.61 4.92 -31.65
C PRO A 274 -22.55 5.91 -31.15
N LEU A 275 -22.58 6.22 -29.85
CA LEU A 275 -21.62 7.13 -29.19
C LEU A 275 -20.16 6.63 -29.28
N LEU A 276 -19.96 5.37 -29.62
CA LEU A 276 -18.65 4.74 -29.77
C LEU A 276 -18.57 4.06 -31.16
N ARG A 277 -18.08 4.80 -32.14
CA ARG A 277 -17.69 4.21 -33.42
C ARG A 277 -16.32 3.55 -33.25
N GLY A 278 -16.24 2.26 -33.52
CA GLY A 278 -14.99 1.50 -33.51
C GLY A 278 -14.93 0.35 -32.51
N ILE A 279 -15.97 0.12 -31.73
CA ILE A 279 -16.09 -1.15 -30.98
C ILE A 279 -16.75 -2.17 -31.92
N PRO A 280 -16.09 -3.30 -32.23
CA PRO A 280 -16.73 -4.37 -32.97
C PRO A 280 -18.01 -4.79 -32.26
N LYS A 281 -19.10 -4.95 -33.01
CA LYS A 281 -20.26 -5.65 -32.48
C LYS A 281 -19.93 -7.14 -32.59
N ASP A 282 -19.77 -7.78 -31.44
CA ASP A 282 -19.84 -9.23 -31.37
C ASP A 282 -21.27 -9.72 -31.61
#